data_ddad452f165aa3ab131bc1cf7813741b
#
_entry.id   ddad452f165aa3ab131bc1cf7813741b
#
_cell.length_a   1.000
_cell.length_b   1.000
_cell.length_c   1.000
_cell.angle_alpha   90.00
_cell.angle_beta   90.00
_cell.angle_gamma   90.00
#
_symmetry.space_group_name_H-M   'P 1'
#
loop_
_entity.id
_entity.type
_entity.pdbx_description
1 polymer ?
#
loop_
_entity_poly.entity_id
_entity_poly.type
_entity_poly.pdbx_seq_one_letter_code
_entity_poly.pdbx_strand_id
1 'polypeptide(L)'
;MTPDSLLSGHAKSEEQHRREICIAGRWMYERGHIVACEGNISVRLDDDTVLTTPTCMNKGMLAPEDLVVTDLNGRQVAGDRKFSSELAMHLLFYRMRPDVMAICHAHPPTATGFAVAGRALNHALLPEVVVGLGQIPLVQYATPGTPELSAAIEPFVPHYDAMLLANHGAVTCGPDLLTAFFRMEIIEHSAKITLAAEMAGEPVLLSSREVAKLMAARPRYFVSPPPGGGAELPITCDNGENAGDDVTLTRSELDALIDEAIRKDRTRR
;
A
#
# COMPACT_ATOMS: atom_id res chain seq x y z
N MET A 1 -26.30 -3.47 -6.08
CA MET A 1 -25.48 -4.66 -5.83
C MET A 1 -25.20 -4.70 -4.34
N THR A 2 -25.57 -5.75 -3.63
CA THR A 2 -25.35 -5.86 -2.19
C THR A 2 -23.90 -6.30 -1.93
N PRO A 3 -23.28 -5.92 -0.80
CA PRO A 3 -21.93 -6.37 -0.43
C PRO A 3 -21.73 -7.89 -0.47
N ASP A 4 -22.79 -8.66 -0.22
CA ASP A 4 -22.76 -10.12 -0.24
C ASP A 4 -22.43 -10.74 -1.61
N SER A 5 -22.72 -10.05 -2.71
CA SER A 5 -22.40 -10.54 -4.05
C SER A 5 -20.90 -10.49 -4.39
N LEU A 6 -20.11 -9.72 -3.62
CA LEU A 6 -18.68 -9.56 -3.79
C LEU A 6 -17.86 -10.59 -2.97
N LEU A 7 -18.52 -11.30 -2.04
CA LEU A 7 -17.88 -12.24 -1.12
C LEU A 7 -18.18 -13.72 -1.43
N SER A 8 -18.89 -14.03 -2.51
CA SER A 8 -19.24 -15.42 -2.85
C SER A 8 -18.00 -16.20 -3.31
N GLY A 9 -17.61 -17.22 -2.57
CA GLY A 9 -16.45 -18.10 -2.85
C GLY A 9 -16.64 -19.06 -4.06
N HIS A 10 -17.48 -18.73 -5.01
CA HIS A 10 -17.57 -19.42 -6.30
C HIS A 10 -16.66 -18.71 -7.29
N ALA A 11 -16.00 -19.45 -8.17
CA ALA A 11 -15.20 -18.89 -9.27
C ALA A 11 -16.07 -17.89 -10.05
N LYS A 12 -15.69 -16.61 -10.02
CA LYS A 12 -16.43 -15.53 -10.70
C LYS A 12 -16.29 -15.67 -12.22
N SER A 13 -17.34 -15.38 -12.96
CA SER A 13 -17.27 -15.33 -14.42
C SER A 13 -16.49 -14.08 -14.88
N GLU A 14 -15.95 -14.12 -16.10
CA GLU A 14 -15.32 -12.94 -16.72
C GLU A 14 -16.25 -11.73 -16.73
N GLU A 15 -17.54 -11.94 -17.00
CA GLU A 15 -18.56 -10.88 -17.00
C GLU A 15 -18.73 -10.23 -15.61
N GLN A 16 -18.61 -11.01 -14.52
CA GLN A 16 -18.61 -10.47 -13.17
C GLN A 16 -17.36 -9.63 -12.90
N HIS A 17 -16.18 -10.11 -13.28
CA HIS A 17 -14.95 -9.35 -13.17
C HIS A 17 -14.98 -8.04 -13.96
N ARG A 18 -15.55 -8.04 -15.18
CA ARG A 18 -15.74 -6.83 -15.98
C ARG A 18 -16.56 -5.78 -15.25
N ARG A 19 -17.68 -6.18 -14.67
CA ARG A 19 -18.54 -5.27 -13.87
C ARG A 19 -17.83 -4.76 -12.62
N GLU A 20 -17.13 -5.62 -11.92
CA GLU A 20 -16.38 -5.25 -10.70
C GLU A 20 -15.26 -4.24 -11.01
N ILE A 21 -14.52 -4.40 -12.10
CA ILE A 21 -13.50 -3.43 -12.53
C ILE A 21 -14.15 -2.07 -12.83
N CYS A 22 -15.30 -2.03 -13.52
CA CYS A 22 -16.01 -0.78 -13.78
C CYS A 22 -16.48 -0.10 -12.48
N ILE A 23 -16.93 -0.88 -11.50
CA ILE A 23 -17.35 -0.36 -10.18
C ILE A 23 -16.12 0.18 -9.43
N ALA A 24 -15.04 -0.57 -9.36
CA ALA A 24 -13.80 -0.14 -8.69
C ALA A 24 -13.21 1.12 -9.36
N GLY A 25 -13.18 1.17 -10.68
CA GLY A 25 -12.75 2.36 -11.43
C GLY A 25 -13.60 3.60 -11.11
N ARG A 26 -14.91 3.43 -11.00
CA ARG A 26 -15.83 4.50 -10.58
C ARG A 26 -15.54 4.96 -9.16
N TRP A 27 -15.35 4.06 -8.21
CA TRP A 27 -15.03 4.41 -6.83
C TRP A 27 -13.69 5.13 -6.73
N MET A 28 -12.66 4.69 -7.47
CA MET A 28 -11.37 5.38 -7.50
C MET A 28 -11.51 6.81 -8.04
N TYR A 29 -12.32 7.01 -9.08
CA TYR A 29 -12.60 8.32 -9.66
C TYR A 29 -13.41 9.22 -8.69
N GLU A 30 -14.49 8.72 -8.12
CA GLU A 30 -15.36 9.46 -7.19
C GLU A 30 -14.63 9.86 -5.90
N ARG A 31 -13.68 9.03 -5.44
CA ARG A 31 -12.83 9.33 -4.27
C ARG A 31 -11.63 10.21 -4.59
N GLY A 32 -11.42 10.55 -5.85
CA GLY A 32 -10.31 11.38 -6.29
C GLY A 32 -8.95 10.69 -6.23
N HIS A 33 -8.92 9.34 -6.27
CA HIS A 33 -7.66 8.61 -6.38
C HIS A 33 -7.08 8.64 -7.79
N ILE A 34 -7.92 8.91 -8.79
CA ILE A 34 -7.57 9.08 -10.19
C ILE A 34 -8.33 10.25 -10.79
N VAL A 35 -7.72 10.89 -11.77
CA VAL A 35 -8.35 11.93 -12.60
C VAL A 35 -8.10 11.65 -14.08
N ALA A 36 -8.91 12.26 -14.96
CA ALA A 36 -8.78 12.09 -16.40
C ALA A 36 -8.61 10.61 -16.83
N CYS A 37 -7.47 10.24 -17.43
CA CYS A 37 -7.20 8.91 -17.92
C CYS A 37 -6.17 8.13 -17.08
N GLU A 38 -5.84 8.65 -15.89
CA GLU A 38 -4.86 8.06 -14.99
C GLU A 38 -5.29 6.72 -14.41
N GLY A 39 -4.33 6.01 -13.82
CA GLY A 39 -4.52 4.76 -13.12
C GLY A 39 -4.93 3.60 -14.04
N ASN A 40 -4.90 2.43 -13.51
CA ASN A 40 -5.34 1.21 -14.18
C ASN A 40 -5.65 0.11 -13.17
N ILE A 41 -6.49 -0.83 -13.59
CA ILE A 41 -6.95 -1.95 -12.78
C ILE A 41 -6.81 -3.21 -13.63
N SER A 42 -6.41 -4.31 -13.00
CA SER A 42 -6.44 -5.61 -13.63
C SER A 42 -6.86 -6.72 -12.67
N VAL A 43 -7.38 -7.80 -13.23
CA VAL A 43 -7.79 -9.01 -12.52
C VAL A 43 -7.29 -10.23 -13.29
N ARG A 44 -6.69 -11.19 -12.61
CA ARG A 44 -6.35 -12.50 -13.17
C ARG A 44 -7.64 -13.28 -13.40
N LEU A 45 -7.88 -13.74 -14.63
CA LEU A 45 -9.04 -14.57 -14.95
C LEU A 45 -8.76 -16.06 -14.71
N ASP A 46 -7.57 -16.50 -15.09
CA ASP A 46 -7.06 -17.86 -14.96
C ASP A 46 -5.51 -17.85 -14.89
N ASP A 47 -4.89 -19.02 -15.04
CA ASP A 47 -3.43 -19.16 -14.98
C ASP A 47 -2.70 -18.41 -16.09
N ASP A 48 -3.35 -18.15 -17.23
CA ASP A 48 -2.74 -17.63 -18.44
C ASP A 48 -3.22 -16.23 -18.83
N THR A 49 -4.37 -15.76 -18.31
CA THR A 49 -5.03 -14.55 -18.80
C THR A 49 -5.36 -13.54 -17.73
N VAL A 50 -5.32 -12.27 -18.12
CA VAL A 50 -5.57 -11.09 -17.29
C VAL A 50 -6.55 -10.15 -17.99
N LEU A 51 -7.60 -9.78 -17.29
CA LEU A 51 -8.53 -8.73 -17.68
C LEU A 51 -8.00 -7.39 -17.18
N THR A 52 -7.89 -6.37 -18.04
CA THR A 52 -7.30 -5.07 -17.70
C THR A 52 -8.09 -3.91 -18.30
N THR A 53 -7.94 -2.75 -17.68
CA THR A 53 -8.50 -1.49 -18.20
C THR A 53 -7.74 -1.01 -19.43
N PRO A 54 -8.44 -0.34 -20.38
CA PRO A 54 -7.80 0.24 -21.55
C PRO A 54 -6.99 1.50 -21.22
N THR A 55 -6.02 1.82 -22.09
CA THR A 55 -5.31 3.11 -22.03
C THR A 55 -6.20 4.27 -22.47
N CYS A 56 -5.86 5.49 -22.08
CA CYS A 56 -6.49 6.75 -22.52
C CYS A 56 -8.02 6.83 -22.27
N MET A 57 -8.54 6.07 -21.31
CA MET A 57 -9.95 6.16 -20.90
C MET A 57 -10.08 6.47 -19.42
N ASN A 58 -11.08 7.28 -19.07
CA ASN A 58 -11.42 7.55 -17.68
C ASN A 58 -12.01 6.30 -17.02
N LYS A 59 -11.39 5.83 -15.92
CA LYS A 59 -11.79 4.57 -15.27
C LYS A 59 -13.13 4.68 -14.57
N GLY A 60 -13.56 5.90 -14.23
CA GLY A 60 -14.90 6.15 -13.69
C GLY A 60 -16.03 6.05 -14.72
N MET A 61 -15.71 6.00 -16.02
CA MET A 61 -16.66 6.01 -17.13
C MET A 61 -16.60 4.73 -17.99
N LEU A 62 -15.87 3.71 -17.55
CA LEU A 62 -15.72 2.45 -18.29
C LEU A 62 -17.03 1.68 -18.33
N ALA A 63 -17.30 1.05 -19.47
CA ALA A 63 -18.27 -0.01 -19.64
C ALA A 63 -17.56 -1.39 -19.70
N PRO A 64 -18.24 -2.49 -19.36
CA PRO A 64 -17.63 -3.83 -19.37
C PRO A 64 -16.99 -4.22 -20.71
N GLU A 65 -17.55 -3.79 -21.82
CA GLU A 65 -17.05 -4.01 -23.17
C GLU A 65 -15.75 -3.28 -23.51
N ASP A 66 -15.42 -2.21 -22.78
CA ASP A 66 -14.18 -1.46 -22.98
C ASP A 66 -12.94 -2.24 -22.49
N LEU A 67 -13.14 -3.22 -21.61
CA LEU A 67 -12.04 -3.95 -20.98
C LEU A 67 -11.39 -4.95 -21.94
N VAL A 68 -10.09 -5.17 -21.74
CA VAL A 68 -9.22 -5.93 -22.64
C VAL A 68 -8.68 -7.14 -21.90
N VAL A 69 -8.60 -8.28 -22.59
CA VAL A 69 -7.94 -9.49 -22.09
C VAL A 69 -6.57 -9.61 -22.75
N THR A 70 -5.54 -9.88 -21.93
CA THR A 70 -4.18 -10.16 -22.38
C THR A 70 -3.69 -11.48 -21.80
N ASP A 71 -2.69 -12.11 -22.45
CA ASP A 71 -1.94 -13.18 -21.81
C ASP A 71 -0.87 -12.60 -20.85
N LEU A 72 -0.21 -13.48 -20.08
CA LEU A 72 0.85 -13.08 -19.14
C LEU A 72 2.12 -12.57 -19.82
N ASN A 73 2.24 -12.67 -21.15
CA ASN A 73 3.31 -12.08 -21.94
C ASN A 73 2.95 -10.70 -22.49
N GLY A 74 1.75 -10.21 -22.20
CA GLY A 74 1.27 -8.89 -22.64
C GLY A 74 0.73 -8.88 -24.07
N ARG A 75 0.45 -10.05 -24.67
CA ARG A 75 -0.23 -10.13 -25.95
C ARG A 75 -1.73 -10.02 -25.74
N GLN A 76 -2.40 -9.12 -26.44
CA GLN A 76 -3.85 -8.98 -26.41
C GLN A 76 -4.53 -10.19 -27.03
N VAL A 77 -5.47 -10.79 -26.30
CA VAL A 77 -6.23 -12.00 -26.66
C VAL A 77 -7.66 -11.66 -27.04
N ALA A 78 -8.26 -10.66 -26.37
CA ALA A 78 -9.62 -10.20 -26.64
C ALA A 78 -9.80 -8.73 -26.30
N GLY A 79 -10.88 -8.13 -26.84
CA GLY A 79 -11.24 -6.72 -26.69
C GLY A 79 -10.75 -5.85 -27.84
N ASP A 80 -11.46 -4.73 -28.09
CA ASP A 80 -11.21 -3.85 -29.24
C ASP A 80 -10.33 -2.64 -28.89
N ARG A 81 -10.17 -2.36 -27.59
CA ARG A 81 -9.36 -1.24 -27.08
C ARG A 81 -7.90 -1.66 -26.93
N LYS A 82 -7.00 -0.70 -26.88
CA LYS A 82 -5.62 -0.94 -26.51
C LYS A 82 -5.50 -1.01 -24.97
N PHE A 83 -4.82 -2.01 -24.44
CA PHE A 83 -4.58 -2.15 -23.01
C PHE A 83 -3.69 -1.01 -22.45
N SER A 84 -3.67 -0.84 -21.12
CA SER A 84 -2.85 0.17 -20.42
C SER A 84 -1.37 0.04 -20.76
N SER A 85 -0.70 1.18 -20.96
CA SER A 85 0.76 1.25 -21.16
C SER A 85 1.56 0.72 -19.95
N GLU A 86 0.93 0.63 -18.78
CA GLU A 86 1.55 0.14 -17.53
C GLU A 86 1.22 -1.32 -17.22
N LEU A 87 0.61 -2.04 -18.16
CA LEU A 87 0.28 -3.45 -17.98
C LEU A 87 1.50 -4.30 -17.60
N ALA A 88 2.69 -3.98 -18.09
CA ALA A 88 3.92 -4.70 -17.77
C ALA A 88 4.20 -4.75 -16.26
N MET A 89 3.91 -3.68 -15.52
CA MET A 89 3.96 -3.63 -14.05
C MET A 89 3.00 -4.66 -13.44
N HIS A 90 1.76 -4.73 -13.88
CA HIS A 90 0.78 -5.69 -13.37
C HIS A 90 1.18 -7.14 -13.68
N LEU A 91 1.64 -7.40 -14.90
CA LEU A 91 2.09 -8.74 -15.29
C LEU A 91 3.28 -9.22 -14.47
N LEU A 92 4.15 -8.31 -14.00
CA LEU A 92 5.24 -8.64 -13.09
C LEU A 92 4.71 -9.25 -11.80
N PHE A 93 3.73 -8.62 -11.15
CA PHE A 93 3.09 -9.15 -9.95
C PHE A 93 2.48 -10.52 -10.20
N TYR A 94 1.71 -10.68 -11.27
CA TYR A 94 1.06 -11.96 -11.58
C TYR A 94 2.04 -13.09 -11.85
N ARG A 95 3.20 -12.82 -12.45
CA ARG A 95 4.24 -13.82 -12.67
C ARG A 95 4.97 -14.22 -11.40
N MET A 96 5.21 -13.26 -10.48
CA MET A 96 5.97 -13.49 -9.25
C MET A 96 5.11 -13.95 -8.07
N ARG A 97 3.80 -13.64 -8.09
CA ARG A 97 2.86 -13.82 -6.99
C ARG A 97 1.61 -14.57 -7.46
N PRO A 98 1.59 -15.90 -7.39
CA PRO A 98 0.40 -16.69 -7.75
C PRO A 98 -0.82 -16.41 -6.86
N ASP A 99 -0.61 -15.90 -5.65
CA ASP A 99 -1.65 -15.49 -4.71
C ASP A 99 -2.32 -14.15 -5.06
N VAL A 100 -1.72 -13.36 -5.96
CA VAL A 100 -2.28 -12.09 -6.42
C VAL A 100 -3.27 -12.34 -7.55
N MET A 101 -4.53 -11.94 -7.29
CA MET A 101 -5.63 -12.06 -8.25
C MET A 101 -6.08 -10.70 -8.79
N ALA A 102 -5.72 -9.58 -8.15
CA ALA A 102 -6.08 -8.26 -8.63
C ALA A 102 -5.03 -7.19 -8.26
N ILE A 103 -4.96 -6.15 -9.09
CA ILE A 103 -4.05 -5.02 -8.92
C ILE A 103 -4.79 -3.72 -9.22
N CYS A 104 -4.56 -2.73 -8.36
CA CYS A 104 -4.97 -1.34 -8.55
C CYS A 104 -3.74 -0.44 -8.58
N HIS A 105 -3.65 0.40 -9.59
CA HIS A 105 -2.67 1.49 -9.67
C HIS A 105 -3.43 2.82 -9.80
N ALA A 106 -3.03 3.80 -9.00
CA ALA A 106 -3.67 5.11 -8.92
C ALA A 106 -2.68 6.20 -8.47
N HIS A 107 -3.13 7.45 -8.55
CA HIS A 107 -2.38 8.62 -8.08
C HIS A 107 -3.14 9.34 -6.96
N PRO A 108 -3.43 8.67 -5.81
CA PRO A 108 -4.16 9.31 -4.73
C PRO A 108 -3.36 10.50 -4.20
N PRO A 109 -3.97 11.70 -4.10
CA PRO A 109 -3.22 12.97 -4.04
C PRO A 109 -2.26 13.08 -2.85
N THR A 110 -2.68 12.66 -1.66
CA THR A 110 -1.85 12.80 -0.47
C THR A 110 -0.71 11.78 -0.47
N ALA A 111 -1.01 10.53 -0.78
CA ALA A 111 0.00 9.47 -0.87
C ALA A 111 1.01 9.75 -2.00
N THR A 112 0.52 10.23 -3.15
CA THR A 112 1.39 10.68 -4.26
C THR A 112 2.24 11.88 -3.83
N GLY A 113 1.71 12.79 -3.00
CA GLY A 113 2.49 13.87 -2.40
C GLY A 113 3.68 13.37 -1.58
N PHE A 114 3.49 12.33 -0.75
CA PHE A 114 4.60 11.65 -0.05
C PHE A 114 5.61 11.04 -1.04
N ALA A 115 5.12 10.39 -2.10
CA ALA A 115 5.99 9.81 -3.13
C ALA A 115 6.82 10.87 -3.86
N VAL A 116 6.24 12.05 -4.16
CA VAL A 116 6.93 13.20 -4.75
C VAL A 116 7.95 13.81 -3.78
N ALA A 117 7.63 13.83 -2.49
CA ALA A 117 8.55 14.27 -1.44
C ALA A 117 9.69 13.27 -1.14
N GLY A 118 9.72 12.11 -1.81
CA GLY A 118 10.73 11.07 -1.56
C GLY A 118 10.53 10.32 -0.24
N ARG A 119 9.30 10.27 0.28
CA ARG A 119 8.97 9.72 1.60
C ARG A 119 8.10 8.46 1.50
N ALA A 120 8.54 7.39 2.14
CA ALA A 120 7.73 6.19 2.37
C ALA A 120 6.70 6.43 3.48
N LEU A 121 5.67 5.59 3.55
CA LEU A 121 4.72 5.52 4.66
C LEU A 121 5.04 4.29 5.52
N ASN A 122 6.16 4.35 6.21
CA ASN A 122 6.74 3.24 6.97
C ASN A 122 6.74 3.47 8.50
N HIS A 123 6.12 4.55 8.97
CA HIS A 123 5.99 4.83 10.41
C HIS A 123 4.83 4.06 11.01
N ALA A 124 5.04 3.45 12.18
CA ALA A 124 4.02 2.73 12.92
C ALA A 124 3.09 3.71 13.65
N LEU A 125 2.18 4.33 12.91
CA LEU A 125 1.23 5.33 13.45
C LEU A 125 -0.14 4.73 13.75
N LEU A 126 -0.63 3.83 12.89
CA LEU A 126 -2.00 3.33 12.92
C LEU A 126 -2.02 1.80 13.02
N PRO A 127 -2.73 1.23 14.01
CA PRO A 127 -2.83 -0.22 14.18
C PRO A 127 -3.34 -0.94 12.92
N GLU A 128 -4.35 -0.40 12.24
CA GLU A 128 -4.94 -0.98 11.03
C GLU A 128 -3.96 -1.02 9.85
N VAL A 129 -3.06 -0.03 9.74
CA VAL A 129 -2.00 -0.03 8.72
C VAL A 129 -0.95 -1.08 9.04
N VAL A 130 -0.50 -1.16 10.30
CA VAL A 130 0.47 -2.16 10.76
C VAL A 130 -0.07 -3.58 10.55
N VAL A 131 -1.34 -3.83 10.90
CA VAL A 131 -1.97 -5.13 10.72
C VAL A 131 -2.22 -5.42 9.23
N GLY A 132 -2.79 -4.46 8.48
CA GLY A 132 -3.24 -4.66 7.11
C GLY A 132 -2.11 -4.71 6.09
N LEU A 133 -1.19 -3.77 6.16
CA LEU A 133 -0.13 -3.56 5.17
C LEU A 133 1.29 -3.74 5.74
N GLY A 134 1.46 -3.50 7.03
CA GLY A 134 2.78 -3.42 7.65
C GLY A 134 3.39 -2.05 7.39
N GLN A 135 4.19 -1.94 6.35
CA GLN A 135 4.71 -0.68 5.83
C GLN A 135 4.39 -0.52 4.34
N ILE A 136 4.46 0.71 3.88
CA ILE A 136 4.27 1.06 2.48
C ILE A 136 5.59 1.68 1.98
N PRO A 137 6.46 0.89 1.32
CA PRO A 137 7.76 1.35 0.86
C PRO A 137 7.62 2.35 -0.28
N LEU A 138 8.69 3.11 -0.52
CA LEU A 138 8.84 3.96 -1.70
C LEU A 138 9.81 3.31 -2.68
N VAL A 139 9.32 2.97 -3.86
CA VAL A 139 10.13 2.53 -4.99
C VAL A 139 10.74 3.76 -5.67
N GLN A 140 12.02 3.69 -6.01
CA GLN A 140 12.71 4.78 -6.71
C GLN A 140 12.08 5.09 -8.06
N TYR A 141 12.23 6.34 -8.50
CA TYR A 141 11.68 6.78 -9.78
C TYR A 141 12.22 5.95 -10.93
N ALA A 142 11.31 5.53 -11.78
CA ALA A 142 11.58 4.99 -13.11
C ALA A 142 10.46 5.45 -14.06
N THR A 143 10.77 5.54 -15.35
CA THR A 143 9.81 6.06 -16.33
C THR A 143 8.61 5.11 -16.47
N PRO A 144 7.37 5.58 -16.24
CA PRO A 144 6.16 4.78 -16.40
C PRO A 144 6.04 4.14 -17.79
N GLY A 145 5.53 2.90 -17.83
CA GLY A 145 5.34 2.16 -19.08
C GLY A 145 6.64 1.63 -19.72
N THR A 146 7.77 1.69 -19.03
CA THR A 146 9.04 1.16 -19.49
C THR A 146 9.48 -0.08 -18.68
N PRO A 147 10.41 -0.89 -19.20
CA PRO A 147 11.01 -1.99 -18.44
C PRO A 147 11.74 -1.54 -17.17
N GLU A 148 12.22 -0.30 -17.11
CA GLU A 148 12.88 0.27 -15.94
C GLU A 148 11.96 0.28 -14.73
N LEU A 149 10.68 0.63 -14.90
CA LEU A 149 9.71 0.62 -13.81
C LEU A 149 9.51 -0.82 -13.28
N SER A 150 9.39 -1.79 -14.16
CA SER A 150 9.28 -3.20 -13.75
C SER A 150 10.51 -3.65 -12.96
N ALA A 151 11.72 -3.32 -13.42
CA ALA A 151 12.97 -3.65 -12.74
C ALA A 151 13.09 -2.96 -11.37
N ALA A 152 12.62 -1.70 -11.24
CA ALA A 152 12.63 -0.98 -9.97
C ALA A 152 11.66 -1.58 -8.94
N ILE A 153 10.51 -2.10 -9.40
CA ILE A 153 9.46 -2.69 -8.53
C ILE A 153 9.79 -4.14 -8.16
N GLU A 154 10.45 -4.89 -9.03
CA GLU A 154 10.69 -6.34 -8.91
C GLU A 154 11.19 -6.77 -7.51
N PRO A 155 12.18 -6.10 -6.88
CA PRO A 155 12.67 -6.48 -5.54
C PRO A 155 11.60 -6.36 -4.44
N PHE A 156 10.57 -5.56 -4.64
CA PHE A 156 9.51 -5.30 -3.64
C PHE A 156 8.34 -6.25 -3.77
N VAL A 157 8.05 -6.76 -4.96
CA VAL A 157 6.87 -7.59 -5.26
C VAL A 157 6.70 -8.78 -4.32
N PRO A 158 7.75 -9.56 -3.97
CA PRO A 158 7.57 -10.70 -3.07
C PRO A 158 7.17 -10.31 -1.64
N HIS A 159 7.46 -9.08 -1.21
CA HIS A 159 7.44 -8.65 0.19
C HIS A 159 6.28 -7.71 0.53
N TYR A 160 5.68 -7.03 -0.46
CA TYR A 160 4.73 -5.96 -0.22
C TYR A 160 3.47 -6.10 -1.08
N ASP A 161 2.33 -5.84 -0.47
CA ASP A 161 1.03 -5.79 -1.15
C ASP A 161 0.64 -4.37 -1.56
N ALA A 162 1.41 -3.38 -1.11
CA ALA A 162 1.20 -1.97 -1.36
C ALA A 162 2.54 -1.23 -1.39
N MET A 163 2.74 -0.32 -2.33
CA MET A 163 3.94 0.50 -2.42
C MET A 163 3.67 1.84 -3.10
N LEU A 164 4.45 2.85 -2.74
CA LEU A 164 4.52 4.13 -3.43
C LEU A 164 5.55 4.06 -4.55
N LEU A 165 5.29 4.76 -5.64
CA LEU A 165 6.18 4.93 -6.77
C LEU A 165 6.63 6.40 -6.80
N ALA A 166 7.94 6.66 -6.62
CA ALA A 166 8.47 8.02 -6.54
C ALA A 166 8.06 8.87 -7.76
N ASN A 167 7.54 10.08 -7.50
CA ASN A 167 7.07 11.02 -8.52
C ASN A 167 6.00 10.47 -9.47
N HIS A 168 5.24 9.44 -9.05
CA HIS A 168 4.26 8.79 -9.90
C HIS A 168 2.94 8.55 -9.18
N GLY A 169 2.88 7.62 -8.24
CA GLY A 169 1.63 7.24 -7.57
C GLY A 169 1.80 6.08 -6.61
N ALA A 170 0.79 5.20 -6.57
CA ALA A 170 0.76 4.01 -5.72
C ALA A 170 0.28 2.78 -6.50
N VAL A 171 0.76 1.60 -6.13
CA VAL A 171 0.25 0.32 -6.61
C VAL A 171 -0.09 -0.58 -5.43
N THR A 172 -1.22 -1.28 -5.54
CA THR A 172 -1.68 -2.26 -4.57
C THR A 172 -2.12 -3.54 -5.26
N CYS A 173 -1.94 -4.67 -4.60
CA CYS A 173 -2.39 -5.96 -5.08
C CYS A 173 -3.19 -6.70 -4.00
N GLY A 174 -3.90 -7.75 -4.38
CA GLY A 174 -4.67 -8.54 -3.43
C GLY A 174 -5.18 -9.86 -4.00
N PRO A 175 -5.72 -10.74 -3.13
CA PRO A 175 -6.35 -12.01 -3.52
C PRO A 175 -7.70 -11.82 -4.23
N ASP A 176 -8.19 -10.61 -4.27
CA ASP A 176 -9.38 -10.16 -5.01
C ASP A 176 -9.34 -8.65 -5.25
N LEU A 177 -10.21 -8.17 -6.14
CA LEU A 177 -10.26 -6.77 -6.54
C LEU A 177 -10.65 -5.83 -5.39
N LEU A 178 -11.57 -6.26 -4.53
CA LEU A 178 -12.03 -5.43 -3.42
C LEU A 178 -10.90 -5.22 -2.39
N THR A 179 -10.15 -6.28 -2.11
CA THR A 179 -8.97 -6.19 -1.24
C THR A 179 -7.89 -5.27 -1.82
N ALA A 180 -7.58 -5.39 -3.12
CA ALA A 180 -6.62 -4.50 -3.77
C ALA A 180 -7.09 -3.03 -3.73
N PHE A 181 -8.37 -2.78 -3.97
CA PHE A 181 -8.97 -1.45 -3.89
C PHE A 181 -8.95 -0.89 -2.45
N PHE A 182 -9.35 -1.65 -1.44
CA PHE A 182 -9.31 -1.20 -0.05
C PHE A 182 -7.90 -0.88 0.43
N ARG A 183 -6.89 -1.63 -0.03
CA ARG A 183 -5.49 -1.30 0.23
C ARG A 183 -5.11 0.07 -0.34
N MET A 184 -5.64 0.44 -1.52
CA MET A 184 -5.45 1.78 -2.10
C MET A 184 -6.12 2.87 -1.25
N GLU A 185 -7.31 2.62 -0.73
CA GLU A 185 -7.97 3.53 0.21
C GLU A 185 -7.17 3.70 1.50
N ILE A 186 -6.64 2.61 2.06
CA ILE A 186 -5.79 2.63 3.27
C ILE A 186 -4.53 3.46 3.04
N ILE A 187 -3.86 3.34 1.87
CA ILE A 187 -2.69 4.16 1.52
C ILE A 187 -3.03 5.65 1.60
N GLU A 188 -4.06 6.09 0.89
CA GLU A 188 -4.44 7.50 0.85
C GLU A 188 -4.92 7.99 2.22
N HIS A 189 -5.69 7.18 2.94
CA HIS A 189 -6.18 7.53 4.28
C HIS A 189 -5.04 7.67 5.28
N SER A 190 -4.10 6.73 5.30
CA SER A 190 -2.93 6.79 6.18
C SER A 190 -2.03 7.98 5.84
N ALA A 191 -1.84 8.30 4.56
CA ALA A 191 -1.10 9.47 4.13
C ALA A 191 -1.74 10.77 4.62
N LYS A 192 -3.07 10.90 4.51
CA LYS A 192 -3.81 12.05 5.05
C LYS A 192 -3.65 12.20 6.56
N ILE A 193 -3.77 11.09 7.30
CA ILE A 193 -3.60 11.12 8.76
C ILE A 193 -2.16 11.47 9.13
N THR A 194 -1.17 10.89 8.46
CA THR A 194 0.24 11.21 8.69
C THR A 194 0.51 12.70 8.46
N LEU A 195 0.05 13.25 7.34
CA LEU A 195 0.19 14.68 7.05
C LEU A 195 -0.50 15.55 8.10
N ALA A 196 -1.72 15.20 8.52
CA ALA A 196 -2.46 15.95 9.56
C ALA A 196 -1.75 15.87 10.91
N ALA A 197 -1.20 14.72 11.28
CA ALA A 197 -0.43 14.56 12.52
C ALA A 197 0.85 15.41 12.50
N GLU A 198 1.60 15.41 11.40
CA GLU A 198 2.79 16.25 11.24
C GLU A 198 2.48 17.76 11.28
N MET A 199 1.33 18.16 10.75
CA MET A 199 0.86 19.55 10.87
C MET A 199 0.42 19.92 12.30
N ALA A 200 -0.09 18.97 13.07
CA ALA A 200 -0.52 19.16 14.44
C ALA A 200 0.64 19.15 15.44
N GLY A 201 1.76 18.56 15.10
CA GLY A 201 2.94 18.43 15.95
C GLY A 201 3.84 17.26 15.51
N GLU A 202 4.65 16.75 16.42
CA GLU A 202 5.46 15.56 16.18
C GLU A 202 4.60 14.29 16.38
N PRO A 203 4.46 13.42 15.38
CA PRO A 203 3.68 12.19 15.51
C PRO A 203 4.28 11.24 16.55
N VAL A 204 3.43 10.71 17.42
CA VAL A 204 3.82 9.69 18.40
C VAL A 204 3.71 8.31 17.72
N LEU A 205 4.82 7.59 17.64
CA LEU A 205 4.87 6.26 17.03
C LEU A 205 4.48 5.18 18.04
N LEU A 206 3.89 4.09 17.52
CA LEU A 206 3.72 2.87 18.30
C LEU A 206 5.10 2.27 18.61
N SER A 207 5.27 1.77 19.82
CA SER A 207 6.50 1.08 20.22
C SER A 207 6.68 -0.25 19.48
N SER A 208 7.91 -0.73 19.37
CA SER A 208 8.22 -2.05 18.80
C SER A 208 7.45 -3.18 19.48
N ARG A 209 7.19 -3.08 20.79
CA ARG A 209 6.38 -4.03 21.56
C ARG A 209 4.92 -4.04 21.11
N GLU A 210 4.33 -2.87 20.86
CA GLU A 210 2.95 -2.73 20.38
C GLU A 210 2.84 -3.25 18.94
N VAL A 211 3.79 -2.89 18.08
CA VAL A 211 3.86 -3.42 16.72
C VAL A 211 3.94 -4.95 16.72
N ALA A 212 4.80 -5.54 17.55
CA ALA A 212 4.89 -7.00 17.67
C ALA A 212 3.56 -7.65 18.09
N LYS A 213 2.82 -7.03 19.03
CA LYS A 213 1.48 -7.52 19.42
C LYS A 213 0.48 -7.45 18.28
N LEU A 214 0.49 -6.35 17.50
CA LEU A 214 -0.38 -6.18 16.34
C LEU A 214 -0.07 -7.20 15.25
N MET A 215 1.20 -7.43 14.95
CA MET A 215 1.64 -8.44 13.99
C MET A 215 1.22 -9.86 14.40
N ALA A 216 1.34 -10.20 15.68
CA ALA A 216 0.87 -11.47 16.22
C ALA A 216 -0.67 -11.61 16.16
N ALA A 217 -1.40 -10.52 16.14
CA ALA A 217 -2.86 -10.51 16.05
C ALA A 217 -3.40 -10.60 14.60
N ARG A 218 -2.56 -10.42 13.56
CA ARG A 218 -2.95 -10.46 12.14
C ARG A 218 -3.93 -11.60 11.77
N PRO A 219 -3.73 -12.85 12.21
CA PRO A 219 -4.65 -13.92 11.86
C PRO A 219 -6.10 -13.69 12.35
N ARG A 220 -6.28 -12.91 13.43
CA ARG A 220 -7.62 -12.58 13.96
C ARG A 220 -8.38 -11.61 13.05
N TYR A 221 -7.68 -10.90 12.17
CA TYR A 221 -8.23 -9.97 11.21
C TYR A 221 -8.28 -10.56 9.79
N PHE A 222 -8.04 -11.89 9.66
CA PHE A 222 -8.02 -12.58 8.36
C PHE A 222 -7.01 -12.00 7.36
N VAL A 223 -5.93 -11.40 7.86
CA VAL A 223 -4.87 -10.82 7.03
C VAL A 223 -3.72 -11.81 6.92
N SER A 224 -3.46 -12.27 5.70
CA SER A 224 -2.27 -13.06 5.38
C SER A 224 -1.15 -12.15 4.90
N PRO A 225 0.09 -12.32 5.39
CA PRO A 225 1.23 -11.58 4.86
C PRO A 225 1.56 -12.03 3.43
N PRO A 226 2.23 -11.19 2.63
CA PRO A 226 2.82 -11.61 1.36
C PRO A 226 3.74 -12.82 1.54
N PRO A 227 3.89 -13.71 0.54
CA PRO A 227 4.71 -14.92 0.65
C PRO A 227 6.17 -14.68 1.06
N GLY A 228 6.78 -13.58 0.60
CA GLY A 228 8.12 -13.14 1.01
C GLY A 228 8.14 -12.22 2.24
N GLY A 229 6.97 -11.91 2.80
CA GLY A 229 6.80 -11.06 3.99
C GLY A 229 7.07 -11.84 5.26
N GLY A 230 8.33 -12.00 5.63
CA GLY A 230 8.72 -12.49 6.95
C GLY A 230 8.36 -11.50 8.07
N ALA A 231 8.54 -11.94 9.33
CA ALA A 231 8.22 -11.17 10.54
C ALA A 231 9.03 -9.86 10.72
N GLU A 232 9.96 -9.56 9.82
CA GLU A 232 10.92 -8.45 9.94
C GLU A 232 10.76 -7.42 8.80
N LEU A 233 9.53 -6.91 8.60
CA LEU A 233 9.41 -5.69 7.83
C LEU A 233 9.97 -4.53 8.66
N PRO A 234 10.88 -3.69 8.12
CA PRO A 234 11.45 -2.58 8.86
C PRO A 234 10.43 -1.44 8.99
N ILE A 235 9.45 -1.62 9.88
CA ILE A 235 8.54 -0.55 10.29
C ILE A 235 9.31 0.35 11.23
N THR A 236 9.28 1.65 10.98
CA THR A 236 9.84 2.64 11.91
C THR A 236 8.93 2.74 13.12
N CYS A 237 9.44 2.30 14.26
CA CYS A 237 8.76 2.33 15.55
C CYS A 237 9.42 3.35 16.48
N ASP A 238 8.73 3.73 17.53
CA ASP A 238 9.37 4.29 18.71
C ASP A 238 10.20 3.18 19.38
N ASN A 239 11.51 3.23 19.21
CA ASN A 239 12.44 2.28 19.85
C ASN A 239 12.81 2.70 21.26
N GLY A 240 12.11 3.73 21.80
CA GLY A 240 12.21 4.09 23.21
C GLY A 240 13.62 4.47 23.65
N GLU A 241 14.20 5.48 23.03
CA GLU A 241 15.20 6.26 23.78
C GLU A 241 14.51 6.96 24.97
N ASN A 242 13.16 6.92 25.02
CA ASN A 242 12.30 7.37 26.12
C ASN A 242 11.41 6.26 26.74
N ALA A 243 11.56 5.01 26.35
CA ALA A 243 11.11 3.91 27.21
C ALA A 243 12.16 3.79 28.31
N GLY A 244 12.26 4.82 29.14
CA GLY A 244 12.88 4.68 30.44
C GLY A 244 12.24 3.47 31.09
N ASP A 245 13.00 2.44 31.42
CA ASP A 245 12.67 1.65 32.57
C ASP A 245 12.10 2.65 33.58
N ASP A 246 10.92 2.36 34.10
CA ASP A 246 10.44 3.11 35.27
C ASP A 246 11.55 3.01 36.32
N VAL A 247 12.51 3.91 36.26
CA VAL A 247 13.54 4.03 37.26
C VAL A 247 12.83 4.65 38.45
N THR A 248 12.33 3.76 39.29
CA THR A 248 11.79 4.16 40.59
C THR A 248 12.97 4.65 41.41
N LEU A 249 13.31 5.92 41.23
CA LEU A 249 14.32 6.58 42.05
C LEU A 249 13.73 6.82 43.43
N THR A 250 14.42 6.38 44.44
CA THR A 250 14.16 6.86 45.79
C THR A 250 14.43 8.37 45.82
N ARG A 251 13.78 9.08 46.75
CA ARG A 251 14.00 10.52 46.88
C ARG A 251 15.49 10.89 47.06
N SER A 252 16.25 10.03 47.74
CA SER A 252 17.68 10.20 47.95
C SER A 252 18.50 10.06 46.64
N GLU A 253 18.10 9.16 45.73
CA GLU A 253 18.78 8.99 44.45
C GLU A 253 18.43 10.16 43.50
N LEU A 254 17.23 10.70 43.56
CA LEU A 254 16.82 11.87 42.78
C LEU A 254 17.60 13.12 43.28
N ASP A 255 17.69 13.33 44.59
CA ASP A 255 18.44 14.43 45.17
C ASP A 255 19.94 14.36 44.81
N ALA A 256 20.53 13.16 44.78
CA ALA A 256 21.92 12.94 44.35
C ALA A 256 22.14 13.29 42.87
N LEU A 257 21.23 12.91 41.98
CA LEU A 257 21.28 13.26 40.56
C LEU A 257 21.16 14.76 40.31
N ILE A 258 20.28 15.43 41.04
CA ILE A 258 20.10 16.89 41.00
C ILE A 258 21.38 17.59 41.43
N ASP A 259 22.00 17.16 42.52
CA ASP A 259 23.26 17.73 43.02
C ASP A 259 24.43 17.51 42.08
N GLU A 260 24.46 16.39 41.36
CA GLU A 260 25.46 16.11 40.33
C GLU A 260 25.27 16.99 39.10
N ALA A 261 24.04 17.18 38.65
CA ALA A 261 23.67 18.05 37.52
C ALA A 261 24.06 19.51 37.83
N ILE A 262 23.79 20.02 39.06
CA ILE A 262 24.16 21.34 39.48
C ILE A 262 25.69 21.52 39.53
N ARG A 263 26.42 20.51 39.98
CA ARG A 263 27.88 20.54 39.97
C ARG A 263 28.47 20.60 38.56
N LYS A 264 27.94 19.83 37.64
CA LYS A 264 28.36 19.85 36.22
C LYS A 264 28.12 21.19 35.53
N ASP A 265 27.01 21.86 35.84
CA ASP A 265 26.70 23.20 35.29
C ASP A 265 27.64 24.28 35.83
N ARG A 266 28.04 24.20 37.13
CA ARG A 266 28.99 25.13 37.73
C ARG A 266 30.42 24.99 37.28
N THR A 267 30.80 23.85 36.70
CA THR A 267 32.15 23.61 36.14
C THR A 267 32.24 23.97 34.64
N ARG A 268 31.12 24.33 34.01
CA ARG A 268 31.06 24.78 32.61
C ARG A 268 31.00 26.32 32.47
N ARG A 269 30.94 27.05 33.58
CA ARG A 269 31.07 28.51 33.63
C ARG A 269 32.43 28.92 34.18
#